data_0114febfe124d368e4d0cdf703f56e0f
#
_entry.id   0114febfe124d368e4d0cdf703f56e0f
#
_cell.length_a   1.000
_cell.length_b   1.000
_cell.length_c   1.000
_cell.angle_alpha   90.00
_cell.angle_beta   90.00
_cell.angle_gamma   90.00
#
_symmetry.space_group_name_H-M   'P 1'
#
loop_
_entity.id
_entity.type
_entity.pdbx_description
1 polymer ?
#
loop_
_entity_poly.entity_id
_entity_poly.type
_entity_poly.pdbx_seq_one_letter_code
_entity_poly.pdbx_strand_id
1 'polypeptide(L)'
;MPEEIGVSKDVRRIMRYISPERQNMIGSFCGESVDRQYRTFSDPELALMSINQPSLVGEDADVFLNYSGYNFRNINNAARGRWNYEENGNADKAQFEQIASRMKNAIDQNQSSIGNTKLFRGVTLDYFRDYGIHSLEDMDALRGQMLLDKGFVSTSLVEDRCFYKMDNDLGLNYNVKIEYLVPEEFTDGLCLSSLTYSPGQCEYVINSWNMAKVVDVIHDGDGVIVKACLVPKKVYDEYYSYGTGSVK
;
A
#
# COMPACT_ATOMS: atom_id res chain seq x y z
N MET A 1 7.46 30.98 0.02
CA MET A 1 8.10 29.96 -0.83
C MET A 1 6.95 29.20 -1.47
N PRO A 2 6.97 28.90 -2.79
CA PRO A 2 5.93 28.09 -3.37
C PRO A 2 5.89 26.74 -2.64
N GLU A 3 4.69 26.26 -2.27
CA GLU A 3 4.53 24.91 -1.74
C GLU A 3 5.05 23.94 -2.80
N GLU A 4 6.02 23.11 -2.45
CA GLU A 4 6.52 22.07 -3.33
C GLU A 4 5.37 21.11 -3.62
N ILE A 5 4.87 21.18 -4.85
CA ILE A 5 3.82 20.28 -5.37
C ILE A 5 4.37 18.83 -5.30
N GLY A 6 3.55 17.90 -4.84
CA GLY A 6 3.86 16.47 -4.92
C GLY A 6 4.44 15.80 -3.67
N VAL A 7 4.54 16.48 -2.52
CA VAL A 7 5.01 15.85 -1.29
C VAL A 7 4.00 16.04 -0.16
N SER A 8 3.44 14.95 0.36
CA SER A 8 2.50 15.03 1.49
C SER A 8 3.17 15.59 2.75
N LYS A 9 2.38 16.28 3.60
CA LYS A 9 2.88 16.83 4.86
C LYS A 9 3.51 15.75 5.76
N ASP A 10 2.93 14.55 5.75
CA ASP A 10 3.44 13.40 6.50
C ASP A 10 4.76 12.90 5.92
N VAL A 11 4.87 12.77 4.60
CA VAL A 11 6.13 12.38 3.95
C VAL A 11 7.21 13.42 4.24
N ARG A 12 6.91 14.73 4.09
CA ARG A 12 7.87 15.80 4.44
C ARG A 12 8.32 15.73 5.88
N ARG A 13 7.40 15.46 6.81
CA ARG A 13 7.72 15.31 8.24
C ARG A 13 8.67 14.12 8.44
N ILE A 14 8.38 13.00 7.83
CA ILE A 14 9.16 11.76 7.94
C ILE A 14 10.53 11.92 7.33
N MET A 15 10.62 12.43 6.11
CA MET A 15 11.89 12.62 5.40
C MET A 15 12.85 13.57 6.14
N ARG A 16 12.34 14.46 7.02
CA ARG A 16 13.20 15.28 7.91
C ARG A 16 13.90 14.47 9.00
N TYR A 17 13.34 13.32 9.38
CA TYR A 17 13.93 12.44 10.40
C TYR A 17 14.77 11.32 9.80
N ILE A 18 14.65 11.08 8.48
CA ILE A 18 15.51 10.12 7.77
C ILE A 18 16.83 10.83 7.44
N SER A 19 17.93 10.28 7.91
CA SER A 19 19.24 10.85 7.64
C SER A 19 19.52 10.95 6.12
N PRO A 20 20.32 11.93 5.66
CA PRO A 20 20.72 12.02 4.25
C PRO A 20 21.34 10.74 3.70
N GLU A 21 22.10 10.01 4.52
CA GLU A 21 22.70 8.73 4.14
C GLU A 21 21.61 7.68 3.85
N ARG A 22 20.57 7.60 4.69
CA ARG A 22 19.45 6.69 4.46
C ARG A 22 18.58 7.11 3.28
N GLN A 23 18.40 8.40 3.06
CA GLN A 23 17.73 8.89 1.85
C GLN A 23 18.47 8.44 0.59
N ASN A 24 19.81 8.50 0.61
CA ASN A 24 20.66 7.99 -0.46
C ASN A 24 20.53 6.46 -0.59
N MET A 25 20.52 5.72 0.51
CA MET A 25 20.30 4.26 0.49
C MET A 25 18.96 3.88 -0.13
N ILE A 26 17.87 4.57 0.23
CA ILE A 26 16.55 4.38 -0.41
C ILE A 26 16.64 4.68 -1.91
N GLY A 27 17.33 5.75 -2.27
CA GLY A 27 17.53 6.15 -3.67
C GLY A 27 18.27 5.08 -4.48
N SER A 28 19.39 4.59 -3.98
CA SER A 28 20.19 3.53 -4.62
C SER A 28 19.42 2.22 -4.69
N PHE A 29 18.80 1.79 -3.58
CA PHE A 29 18.00 0.58 -3.53
C PHE A 29 16.87 0.59 -4.58
N CYS A 30 16.11 1.68 -4.68
CA CYS A 30 15.05 1.78 -5.66
C CYS A 30 15.58 1.87 -7.09
N GLY A 31 16.72 2.56 -7.32
CA GLY A 31 17.39 2.62 -8.61
C GLY A 31 17.81 1.23 -9.11
N GLU A 32 18.47 0.45 -8.26
CA GLU A 32 18.85 -0.93 -8.56
C GLU A 32 17.62 -1.85 -8.75
N SER A 33 16.57 -1.61 -7.99
CA SER A 33 15.34 -2.41 -8.07
C SER A 33 14.57 -2.19 -9.37
N VAL A 34 14.61 -1.00 -9.97
CA VAL A 34 13.90 -0.71 -11.23
C VAL A 34 14.38 -1.60 -12.38
N ASP A 35 15.66 -1.95 -12.40
CA ASP A 35 16.28 -2.75 -13.47
C ASP A 35 16.07 -4.27 -13.27
N ARG A 36 15.48 -4.70 -12.17
CA ARG A 36 15.20 -6.12 -11.91
C ARG A 36 14.06 -6.64 -12.78
N GLN A 37 14.09 -7.93 -13.05
CA GLN A 37 12.95 -8.63 -13.66
C GLN A 37 11.91 -8.95 -12.59
N TYR A 38 10.69 -8.47 -12.80
CA TYR A 38 9.55 -8.73 -11.93
C TYR A 38 8.58 -9.70 -12.58
N ARG A 39 8.13 -10.68 -11.80
CA ARG A 39 7.07 -11.60 -12.21
C ARG A 39 5.74 -10.87 -12.29
N THR A 40 4.95 -11.21 -13.29
CA THR A 40 3.55 -10.83 -13.44
C THR A 40 2.73 -12.09 -13.60
N PHE A 41 1.54 -12.09 -13.06
CA PHE A 41 0.60 -13.20 -13.21
C PHE A 41 -0.59 -12.74 -14.04
N SER A 42 -0.96 -13.52 -15.03
CA SER A 42 -2.22 -13.35 -15.78
C SER A 42 -3.29 -14.34 -15.33
N ASP A 43 -2.88 -15.41 -14.65
CA ASP A 43 -3.75 -16.47 -14.15
C ASP A 43 -3.82 -16.42 -12.62
N PRO A 44 -5.04 -16.22 -12.04
CA PRO A 44 -5.25 -16.19 -10.60
C PRO A 44 -4.80 -17.46 -9.88
N GLU A 45 -5.05 -18.65 -10.44
CA GLU A 45 -4.70 -19.91 -9.80
C GLU A 45 -3.17 -20.07 -9.72
N LEU A 46 -2.45 -19.77 -10.81
CA LEU A 46 -0.99 -19.80 -10.83
C LEU A 46 -0.39 -18.77 -9.87
N ALA A 47 -0.98 -17.58 -9.76
CA ALA A 47 -0.56 -16.57 -8.81
C ALA A 47 -0.63 -17.10 -7.38
N LEU A 48 -1.77 -17.67 -7.00
CA LEU A 48 -1.99 -18.19 -5.66
C LEU A 48 -1.14 -19.40 -5.31
N MET A 49 -0.92 -20.29 -6.28
CA MET A 49 -0.04 -21.47 -6.10
C MET A 49 1.44 -21.10 -5.96
N SER A 50 1.84 -19.96 -6.49
CA SER A 50 3.24 -19.51 -6.52
C SER A 50 3.67 -18.77 -5.25
N ILE A 51 2.73 -18.50 -4.33
CA ILE A 51 2.98 -17.70 -3.13
C ILE A 51 2.61 -18.50 -1.89
N ASN A 52 3.49 -18.48 -0.90
CA ASN A 52 3.20 -19.09 0.39
C ASN A 52 1.97 -18.44 1.02
N GLN A 53 0.99 -19.28 1.34
CA GLN A 53 -0.21 -18.86 2.05
C GLN A 53 0.06 -18.86 3.56
N PRO A 54 -0.36 -17.83 4.29
CA PRO A 54 -0.20 -17.82 5.74
C PRO A 54 -1.12 -18.87 6.37
N SER A 55 -0.61 -19.58 7.37
CA SER A 55 -1.39 -20.53 8.19
C SER A 55 -1.99 -19.85 9.40
N LEU A 56 -2.75 -18.74 9.18
CA LEU A 56 -3.43 -18.04 10.25
C LEU A 56 -4.71 -18.77 10.65
N VAL A 57 -4.98 -18.80 11.96
CA VAL A 57 -6.17 -19.44 12.53
C VAL A 57 -6.79 -18.57 13.63
N GLY A 58 -8.07 -18.83 13.93
CA GLY A 58 -8.79 -18.11 14.99
C GLY A 58 -8.87 -16.61 14.74
N GLU A 59 -8.72 -15.83 15.78
CA GLU A 59 -8.91 -14.37 15.71
C GLU A 59 -7.91 -13.66 14.78
N ASP A 60 -6.73 -14.25 14.50
CA ASP A 60 -5.77 -13.68 13.54
C ASP A 60 -6.24 -13.89 12.09
N ALA A 61 -6.96 -14.97 11.80
CA ALA A 61 -7.63 -15.14 10.51
C ALA A 61 -8.86 -14.24 10.39
N ASP A 62 -9.64 -14.12 11.46
CA ASP A 62 -10.90 -13.36 11.50
C ASP A 62 -10.67 -11.86 11.20
N VAL A 63 -9.55 -11.27 11.63
CA VAL A 63 -9.28 -9.86 11.33
C VAL A 63 -9.07 -9.62 9.83
N PHE A 64 -8.50 -10.57 9.09
CA PHE A 64 -8.35 -10.46 7.63
C PHE A 64 -9.66 -10.70 6.89
N LEU A 65 -10.49 -11.62 7.33
CA LEU A 65 -11.86 -11.76 6.83
C LEU A 65 -12.66 -10.48 7.04
N ASN A 66 -12.54 -9.87 8.22
CA ASN A 66 -13.16 -8.57 8.52
C ASN A 66 -12.66 -7.47 7.57
N TYR A 67 -11.35 -7.43 7.30
CA TYR A 67 -10.73 -6.45 6.41
C TYR A 67 -11.17 -6.64 4.96
N SER A 68 -11.13 -7.86 4.44
CA SER A 68 -11.51 -8.16 3.05
C SER A 68 -13.00 -8.01 2.76
N GLY A 69 -13.82 -7.86 3.82
CA GLY A 69 -15.25 -7.62 3.75
C GLY A 69 -15.61 -6.13 3.75
N TYR A 70 -16.60 -5.77 4.59
CA TYR A 70 -17.15 -4.40 4.62
C TYR A 70 -16.36 -3.41 5.49
N ASN A 71 -15.41 -3.90 6.31
CA ASN A 71 -14.76 -3.09 7.34
C ASN A 71 -13.41 -2.50 6.95
N PHE A 72 -12.90 -2.75 5.72
CA PHE A 72 -11.59 -2.24 5.27
C PHE A 72 -11.46 -0.72 5.46
N ARG A 73 -12.54 0.05 5.24
CA ARG A 73 -12.52 1.51 5.41
C ARG A 73 -12.32 1.88 6.88
N ASN A 74 -13.10 1.30 7.79
CA ASN A 74 -13.02 1.59 9.22
C ASN A 74 -11.65 1.17 9.78
N ILE A 75 -11.15 0.01 9.41
CA ILE A 75 -9.84 -0.49 9.83
C ILE A 75 -8.73 0.45 9.33
N ASN A 76 -8.78 0.87 8.06
CA ASN A 76 -7.79 1.77 7.50
C ASN A 76 -7.89 3.19 8.07
N ASN A 77 -9.09 3.70 8.36
CA ASN A 77 -9.24 5.01 9.02
C ASN A 77 -8.68 4.97 10.45
N ALA A 78 -8.89 3.87 11.18
CA ALA A 78 -8.26 3.65 12.48
C ALA A 78 -6.73 3.58 12.38
N ALA A 79 -6.18 2.78 11.47
CA ALA A 79 -4.74 2.65 11.25
C ALA A 79 -4.06 3.97 10.86
N ARG A 80 -4.75 4.81 10.06
CA ARG A 80 -4.27 6.13 9.64
C ARG A 80 -4.42 7.22 10.70
N GLY A 81 -5.15 6.94 11.80
CA GLY A 81 -5.52 7.95 12.79
C GLY A 81 -6.51 9.00 12.25
N ARG A 82 -7.26 8.67 11.20
CA ARG A 82 -8.21 9.55 10.49
C ARG A 82 -9.66 9.14 10.79
N TRP A 83 -10.01 9.01 12.06
CA TRP A 83 -11.36 8.66 12.42
C TRP A 83 -12.31 9.83 12.22
N ASN A 84 -13.30 9.64 11.35
CA ASN A 84 -14.34 10.63 11.08
C ASN A 84 -15.71 9.98 11.26
N TYR A 85 -16.53 10.54 12.16
CA TYR A 85 -17.88 10.00 12.44
C TYR A 85 -18.83 10.09 11.24
N GLU A 86 -18.64 11.05 10.33
CA GLU A 86 -19.45 11.15 9.11
C GLU A 86 -19.18 9.96 8.17
N GLU A 87 -17.96 9.49 8.09
CA GLU A 87 -17.55 8.37 7.25
C GLU A 87 -17.69 7.01 7.93
N ASN A 88 -17.43 6.95 9.24
CA ASN A 88 -17.39 5.71 10.02
C ASN A 88 -18.70 5.43 10.76
N GLY A 89 -19.65 6.40 10.77
CA GLY A 89 -20.92 6.26 11.47
C GLY A 89 -20.76 6.06 12.99
N ASN A 90 -21.60 5.22 13.54
CA ASN A 90 -21.55 4.85 14.97
C ASN A 90 -20.59 3.69 15.28
N ALA A 91 -19.66 3.38 14.39
CA ALA A 91 -18.69 2.31 14.59
C ALA A 91 -17.77 2.61 15.79
N ASP A 92 -17.43 1.58 16.55
CA ASP A 92 -16.54 1.71 17.71
C ASP A 92 -15.08 1.88 17.25
N LYS A 93 -14.56 3.09 17.41
CA LYS A 93 -13.18 3.44 17.05
C LYS A 93 -12.16 2.52 17.75
N ALA A 94 -12.33 2.28 19.06
CA ALA A 94 -11.39 1.48 19.84
C ALA A 94 -11.35 0.02 19.34
N GLN A 95 -12.48 -0.53 18.94
CA GLN A 95 -12.54 -1.85 18.34
C GLN A 95 -11.73 -1.92 17.04
N PHE A 96 -11.88 -0.93 16.16
CA PHE A 96 -11.15 -0.92 14.88
C PHE A 96 -9.66 -0.62 15.05
N GLU A 97 -9.26 0.14 16.06
CA GLU A 97 -7.85 0.31 16.44
C GLU A 97 -7.23 -1.01 16.93
N GLN A 98 -7.98 -1.82 17.69
CA GLN A 98 -7.55 -3.17 18.10
C GLN A 98 -7.42 -4.11 16.91
N ILE A 99 -8.40 -4.13 15.99
CA ILE A 99 -8.35 -4.93 14.77
C ILE A 99 -7.13 -4.53 13.91
N ALA A 100 -6.90 -3.23 13.70
CA ALA A 100 -5.76 -2.75 12.94
C ALA A 100 -4.42 -3.14 13.58
N SER A 101 -4.32 -3.02 14.91
CA SER A 101 -3.13 -3.45 15.66
C SER A 101 -2.88 -4.94 15.52
N ARG A 102 -3.94 -5.76 15.60
CA ARG A 102 -3.85 -7.21 15.45
C ARG A 102 -3.44 -7.62 14.04
N MET A 103 -4.04 -7.01 13.01
CA MET A 103 -3.63 -7.22 11.60
C MET A 103 -2.15 -6.93 11.40
N LYS A 104 -1.69 -5.77 11.91
CA LYS A 104 -0.29 -5.40 11.81
C LYS A 104 0.62 -6.44 12.44
N ASN A 105 0.30 -6.87 13.66
CA ASN A 105 1.08 -7.89 14.37
C ASN A 105 1.08 -9.23 13.64
N ALA A 106 -0.07 -9.66 13.11
CA ALA A 106 -0.17 -10.90 12.35
C ALA A 106 0.69 -10.86 11.08
N ILE A 107 0.73 -9.72 10.35
CA ILE A 107 1.64 -9.54 9.21
C ILE A 107 3.10 -9.58 9.68
N ASP A 108 3.44 -8.83 10.74
CA ASP A 108 4.81 -8.77 11.27
C ASP A 108 5.35 -10.16 11.71
N GLN A 109 4.48 -11.04 12.21
CA GLN A 109 4.84 -12.40 12.64
C GLN A 109 4.90 -13.42 11.51
N ASN A 110 4.20 -13.16 10.40
CA ASN A 110 4.09 -14.09 9.27
C ASN A 110 4.73 -13.53 7.99
N GLN A 111 5.75 -12.71 8.14
CA GLN A 111 6.45 -12.10 7.02
C GLN A 111 6.98 -13.14 6.04
N SER A 112 6.66 -12.96 4.76
CA SER A 112 7.19 -13.79 3.69
C SER A 112 7.47 -12.96 2.45
N SER A 113 8.59 -13.24 1.78
CA SER A 113 8.87 -12.65 0.49
C SER A 113 7.97 -13.28 -0.58
N ILE A 114 7.44 -12.45 -1.46
CA ILE A 114 6.79 -12.91 -2.70
C ILE A 114 7.77 -12.90 -3.88
N GLY A 115 9.05 -12.70 -3.60
CA GLY A 115 10.10 -12.54 -4.60
C GLY A 115 9.89 -11.29 -5.46
N ASN A 116 10.69 -11.11 -6.48
CA ASN A 116 10.52 -9.98 -7.40
C ASN A 116 9.19 -10.12 -8.16
N THR A 117 8.13 -9.49 -7.64
CA THR A 117 6.75 -9.61 -8.15
C THR A 117 6.13 -8.23 -8.30
N LYS A 118 5.28 -8.03 -9.28
CA LYS A 118 4.44 -6.84 -9.40
C LYS A 118 3.13 -7.04 -8.65
N LEU A 119 2.68 -5.98 -7.98
CA LEU A 119 1.35 -5.88 -7.41
C LEU A 119 0.62 -4.69 -8.03
N PHE A 120 -0.69 -4.80 -8.14
CA PHE A 120 -1.51 -3.83 -8.82
C PHE A 120 -2.62 -3.31 -7.90
N ARG A 121 -2.89 -2.01 -7.97
CA ARG A 121 -3.98 -1.37 -7.24
C ARG A 121 -4.60 -0.25 -8.05
N GLY A 122 -5.91 -0.32 -8.28
CA GLY A 122 -6.68 0.83 -8.77
C GLY A 122 -7.01 1.79 -7.63
N VAL A 123 -6.85 3.08 -7.86
CA VAL A 123 -7.22 4.14 -6.92
C VAL A 123 -7.86 5.30 -7.67
N THR A 124 -8.62 6.10 -6.94
CA THR A 124 -9.10 7.39 -7.46
C THR A 124 -8.01 8.44 -7.32
N LEU A 125 -8.11 9.53 -8.09
CA LEU A 125 -7.19 10.66 -7.99
C LEU A 125 -7.10 11.24 -6.57
N ASP A 126 -8.18 11.13 -5.80
CA ASP A 126 -8.25 11.61 -4.40
C ASP A 126 -7.20 10.97 -3.48
N TYR A 127 -6.73 9.78 -3.82
CA TYR A 127 -5.64 9.13 -3.08
C TYR A 127 -4.37 10.00 -3.02
N PHE A 128 -4.16 10.85 -4.04
CA PHE A 128 -2.97 11.68 -4.16
C PHE A 128 -3.17 13.14 -3.73
N ARG A 129 -4.35 13.52 -3.20
CA ARG A 129 -4.62 14.90 -2.76
C ARG A 129 -3.64 15.40 -1.70
N ASP A 130 -3.24 14.53 -0.77
CA ASP A 130 -2.24 14.88 0.26
C ASP A 130 -0.85 15.17 -0.32
N TYR A 131 -0.63 14.79 -1.58
CA TYR A 131 0.60 15.05 -2.33
C TYR A 131 0.50 16.32 -3.20
N GLY A 132 -0.61 17.06 -3.12
CA GLY A 132 -0.85 18.26 -3.92
C GLY A 132 -1.23 17.97 -5.37
N ILE A 133 -1.67 16.74 -5.65
CA ILE A 133 -2.14 16.33 -6.97
C ILE A 133 -3.67 16.53 -7.03
N HIS A 134 -4.12 17.31 -7.97
CA HIS A 134 -5.54 17.67 -8.12
C HIS A 134 -6.11 17.27 -9.49
N SER A 135 -5.25 16.94 -10.45
CA SER A 135 -5.62 16.50 -11.78
C SER A 135 -4.71 15.39 -12.27
N LEU A 136 -5.07 14.69 -13.35
CA LEU A 136 -4.21 13.66 -13.95
C LEU A 136 -2.96 14.25 -14.60
N GLU A 137 -3.04 15.51 -15.04
CA GLU A 137 -1.91 16.25 -15.61
C GLU A 137 -0.84 16.56 -14.56
N ASP A 138 -1.22 16.69 -13.28
CA ASP A 138 -0.28 16.95 -12.18
C ASP A 138 0.52 15.72 -11.78
N MET A 139 0.11 14.52 -12.23
CA MET A 139 0.68 13.25 -11.75
C MET A 139 2.19 13.11 -12.01
N ASP A 140 2.72 13.75 -13.04
CA ASP A 140 4.16 13.74 -13.32
C ASP A 140 5.01 14.32 -12.17
N ALA A 141 4.43 15.19 -11.33
CA ALA A 141 5.09 15.73 -10.14
C ALA A 141 5.40 14.64 -9.07
N LEU A 142 4.78 13.47 -9.18
CA LEU A 142 5.08 12.34 -8.30
C LEU A 142 6.40 11.64 -8.62
N ARG A 143 6.97 11.81 -9.81
CA ARG A 143 8.22 11.13 -10.18
C ARG A 143 9.33 11.41 -9.18
N GLY A 144 9.93 10.35 -8.65
CA GLY A 144 10.96 10.40 -7.64
C GLY A 144 10.48 10.69 -6.21
N GLN A 145 9.19 10.97 -6.02
CA GLN A 145 8.62 11.23 -4.69
C GLN A 145 8.40 9.94 -3.90
N MET A 146 8.34 10.08 -2.58
CA MET A 146 7.98 9.00 -1.68
C MET A 146 6.48 9.00 -1.43
N LEU A 147 5.84 7.86 -1.62
CA LEU A 147 4.49 7.59 -1.14
C LEU A 147 4.57 6.95 0.24
N LEU A 148 3.73 7.40 1.16
CA LEU A 148 3.54 6.81 2.48
C LEU A 148 2.07 6.47 2.65
N ASP A 149 1.75 5.21 2.87
CA ASP A 149 0.42 4.83 3.36
C ASP A 149 0.52 4.36 4.81
N LYS A 150 -0.20 5.05 5.71
CA LYS A 150 -0.29 4.68 7.12
C LYS A 150 -1.28 3.54 7.36
N GLY A 151 -2.18 3.29 6.42
CA GLY A 151 -3.10 2.16 6.45
C GLY A 151 -2.56 0.94 5.75
N PHE A 152 -3.33 -0.12 5.77
CA PHE A 152 -3.06 -1.32 4.98
C PHE A 152 -3.37 -1.07 3.51
N VAL A 153 -2.54 -1.59 2.63
CA VAL A 153 -2.71 -1.41 1.20
C VAL A 153 -3.12 -2.73 0.55
N SER A 154 -4.41 -2.83 0.21
CA SER A 154 -4.94 -3.92 -0.58
C SER A 154 -4.47 -3.80 -2.03
N THR A 155 -3.90 -4.85 -2.55
CA THR A 155 -3.38 -4.96 -3.92
C THR A 155 -3.79 -6.29 -4.52
N SER A 156 -3.69 -6.43 -5.85
CA SER A 156 -3.86 -7.70 -6.53
C SER A 156 -2.53 -8.19 -7.12
N LEU A 157 -2.33 -9.51 -7.08
CA LEU A 157 -1.24 -10.19 -7.79
C LEU A 157 -1.47 -10.24 -9.31
N VAL A 158 -2.72 -10.08 -9.73
CA VAL A 158 -3.14 -10.15 -11.13
C VAL A 158 -3.68 -8.79 -11.57
N GLU A 159 -3.13 -8.24 -12.65
CA GLU A 159 -3.44 -6.89 -13.12
C GLU A 159 -4.93 -6.69 -13.41
N ASP A 160 -5.56 -7.64 -14.09
CA ASP A 160 -6.98 -7.58 -14.46
C ASP A 160 -7.95 -7.66 -13.26
N ARG A 161 -7.43 -7.89 -12.06
CA ARG A 161 -8.20 -7.96 -10.82
C ARG A 161 -8.09 -6.70 -9.97
N CYS A 162 -7.24 -5.75 -10.33
CA CYS A 162 -7.25 -4.42 -9.73
C CYS A 162 -8.39 -3.58 -10.35
N PHE A 163 -8.93 -2.63 -9.58
CA PHE A 163 -10.10 -1.83 -10.00
C PHE A 163 -9.80 -0.73 -11.04
N TYR A 164 -8.67 -0.77 -11.74
CA TYR A 164 -8.29 0.24 -12.71
C TYR A 164 -9.23 0.25 -13.92
N LYS A 165 -9.77 1.43 -14.26
CA LYS A 165 -10.72 1.66 -15.38
C LYS A 165 -11.94 0.72 -15.34
N MET A 166 -12.31 0.24 -14.16
CA MET A 166 -13.51 -0.57 -14.02
C MET A 166 -14.71 0.31 -13.72
N ASP A 167 -15.80 0.07 -14.44
CA ASP A 167 -17.11 0.61 -14.09
C ASP A 167 -17.54 0.04 -12.74
N ASN A 168 -17.94 0.90 -11.82
CA ASN A 168 -18.47 0.48 -10.54
C ASN A 168 -19.79 1.20 -10.23
N ASP A 169 -20.67 0.46 -9.54
CA ASP A 169 -22.00 0.94 -9.17
C ASP A 169 -21.97 2.14 -8.20
N LEU A 170 -20.80 2.48 -7.65
CA LEU A 170 -20.60 3.59 -6.72
C LEU A 170 -20.25 4.90 -7.41
N GLY A 171 -20.10 4.91 -8.75
CA GLY A 171 -19.70 6.10 -9.52
C GLY A 171 -18.28 6.59 -9.21
N LEU A 172 -17.44 5.74 -8.61
CA LEU A 172 -16.03 6.08 -8.32
C LEU A 172 -15.20 5.88 -9.59
N ASN A 173 -14.41 6.88 -9.93
CA ASN A 173 -13.50 6.82 -11.08
C ASN A 173 -12.12 6.34 -10.66
N TYR A 174 -11.84 5.05 -10.86
CA TYR A 174 -10.53 4.44 -10.63
C TYR A 174 -9.61 4.64 -11.83
N ASN A 175 -9.26 5.88 -12.11
CA ASN A 175 -8.46 6.28 -13.25
C ASN A 175 -6.95 6.30 -13.01
N VAL A 176 -6.51 5.89 -11.82
CA VAL A 176 -5.09 5.72 -11.51
C VAL A 176 -4.82 4.29 -11.09
N LYS A 177 -3.84 3.67 -11.73
CA LYS A 177 -3.28 2.37 -11.35
C LYS A 177 -1.92 2.58 -10.70
N ILE A 178 -1.73 2.00 -9.52
CA ILE A 178 -0.40 1.89 -8.93
C ILE A 178 0.13 0.50 -9.24
N GLU A 179 1.25 0.44 -9.93
CA GLU A 179 2.06 -0.76 -10.15
C GLU A 179 3.19 -0.75 -9.14
N TYR A 180 3.07 -1.58 -8.10
CA TYR A 180 4.12 -1.73 -7.12
C TYR A 180 5.16 -2.74 -7.60
N LEU A 181 6.41 -2.33 -7.67
CA LEU A 181 7.57 -3.21 -7.82
C LEU A 181 7.93 -3.71 -6.41
N VAL A 182 7.75 -5.00 -6.16
CA VAL A 182 8.01 -5.64 -4.87
C VAL A 182 9.36 -6.36 -4.94
N PRO A 183 10.44 -5.78 -4.39
CA PRO A 183 11.75 -6.43 -4.39
C PRO A 183 11.75 -7.68 -3.53
N GLU A 184 12.67 -8.60 -3.78
CA GLU A 184 12.79 -9.85 -3.02
C GLU A 184 12.98 -9.60 -1.52
N GLU A 185 13.64 -8.50 -1.17
CA GLU A 185 13.90 -8.10 0.20
C GLU A 185 12.69 -7.56 0.96
N PHE A 186 11.59 -7.27 0.24
CA PHE A 186 10.35 -6.79 0.84
C PHE A 186 9.51 -7.98 1.33
N THR A 187 9.22 -8.00 2.63
CA THR A 187 8.47 -9.09 3.28
C THR A 187 7.24 -8.60 4.04
N ASP A 188 6.94 -7.31 3.98
CA ASP A 188 5.97 -6.65 4.85
C ASP A 188 4.55 -6.69 4.28
N GLY A 189 4.02 -7.89 4.11
CA GLY A 189 2.66 -8.11 3.63
C GLY A 189 2.26 -9.59 3.68
N LEU A 190 0.99 -9.85 3.39
CA LEU A 190 0.39 -11.19 3.35
C LEU A 190 -0.51 -11.39 2.13
N CYS A 191 -0.48 -12.60 1.57
CA CYS A 191 -1.46 -13.04 0.60
C CYS A 191 -2.73 -13.51 1.33
N LEU A 192 -3.89 -12.97 0.96
CA LEU A 192 -5.16 -13.24 1.64
C LEU A 192 -6.02 -14.33 0.98
N SER A 193 -5.54 -15.06 -0.02
CA SER A 193 -6.39 -15.96 -0.82
C SER A 193 -7.26 -16.93 -0.01
N SER A 194 -6.76 -17.42 1.12
CA SER A 194 -7.51 -18.27 2.06
C SER A 194 -8.23 -17.49 3.17
N LEU A 195 -8.00 -16.19 3.27
CA LEU A 195 -8.44 -15.30 4.35
C LEU A 195 -9.33 -14.16 3.83
N THR A 196 -9.98 -14.36 2.69
CA THR A 196 -10.82 -13.35 2.04
C THR A 196 -12.16 -13.93 1.59
N TYR A 197 -13.19 -13.09 1.57
CA TYR A 197 -14.48 -13.43 0.95
C TYR A 197 -14.44 -13.43 -0.59
N SER A 198 -13.37 -12.90 -1.18
CA SER A 198 -13.20 -12.74 -2.63
C SER A 198 -11.87 -13.31 -3.11
N PRO A 199 -11.65 -14.64 -3.02
CA PRO A 199 -10.35 -15.24 -3.38
C PRO A 199 -9.94 -14.99 -4.84
N GLY A 200 -10.91 -14.77 -5.73
CA GLY A 200 -10.66 -14.44 -7.15
C GLY A 200 -9.99 -13.07 -7.37
N GLN A 201 -9.92 -12.20 -6.35
CA GLN A 201 -9.18 -10.94 -6.42
C GLN A 201 -7.67 -11.14 -6.27
N CYS A 202 -7.21 -12.32 -5.85
CA CYS A 202 -5.78 -12.61 -5.61
C CYS A 202 -5.12 -11.56 -4.74
N GLU A 203 -5.78 -11.20 -3.65
CA GLU A 203 -5.43 -10.07 -2.81
C GLU A 203 -4.13 -10.34 -2.05
N TYR A 204 -3.22 -9.38 -2.14
CA TYR A 204 -2.05 -9.25 -1.28
C TYR A 204 -2.14 -7.94 -0.51
N VAL A 205 -2.11 -8.01 0.81
CA VAL A 205 -2.19 -6.83 1.67
C VAL A 205 -0.80 -6.45 2.15
N ILE A 206 -0.37 -5.26 1.78
CA ILE A 206 0.84 -4.63 2.30
C ILE A 206 0.51 -4.04 3.68
N ASN A 207 1.41 -4.22 4.64
CA ASN A 207 1.25 -3.76 6.01
C ASN A 207 1.09 -2.24 6.10
N SER A 208 0.52 -1.78 7.20
CA SER A 208 0.43 -0.35 7.52
C SER A 208 1.80 0.30 7.68
N TRP A 209 1.87 1.63 7.46
CA TRP A 209 3.11 2.40 7.52
C TRP A 209 4.15 1.95 6.48
N ASN A 210 3.71 1.60 5.28
CA ASN A 210 4.60 1.26 4.19
C ASN A 210 5.03 2.50 3.41
N MET A 211 6.23 2.41 2.83
CA MET A 211 6.77 3.42 1.93
C MET A 211 7.05 2.84 0.55
N ALA A 212 6.78 3.63 -0.47
CA ALA A 212 7.16 3.32 -1.84
C ALA A 212 7.75 4.57 -2.52
N LYS A 213 8.76 4.39 -3.35
CA LYS A 213 9.32 5.46 -4.17
C LYS A 213 8.73 5.40 -5.57
N VAL A 214 8.12 6.47 -6.03
CA VAL A 214 7.65 6.57 -7.42
C VAL A 214 8.86 6.60 -8.36
N VAL A 215 8.91 5.64 -9.25
CA VAL A 215 10.01 5.49 -10.21
C VAL A 215 9.61 5.92 -11.61
N ASP A 216 8.31 5.84 -11.92
CA ASP A 216 7.77 6.29 -13.20
C ASP A 216 6.29 6.66 -13.10
N VAL A 217 5.83 7.51 -14.03
CA VAL A 217 4.43 7.88 -14.23
C VAL A 217 4.15 7.81 -15.73
N ILE A 218 3.13 7.06 -16.12
CA ILE A 218 2.80 6.83 -17.53
C ILE A 218 1.34 7.24 -17.74
N HIS A 219 1.11 8.15 -18.67
CA HIS A 219 -0.24 8.51 -19.10
C HIS A 219 -0.78 7.41 -20.03
N ASP A 220 -1.95 6.86 -19.69
CA ASP A 220 -2.62 5.75 -20.38
C ASP A 220 -4.04 6.17 -20.79
N GLY A 221 -4.13 6.90 -21.88
CA GLY A 221 -5.39 7.46 -22.38
C GLY A 221 -6.02 8.42 -21.37
N ASP A 222 -7.15 8.04 -20.80
CA ASP A 222 -7.90 8.78 -19.78
C ASP A 222 -7.50 8.43 -18.33
N GLY A 223 -6.43 7.65 -18.18
CA GLY A 223 -5.90 7.24 -16.88
C GLY A 223 -4.40 7.41 -16.76
N VAL A 224 -3.87 7.06 -15.59
CA VAL A 224 -2.44 7.15 -15.28
C VAL A 224 -1.97 5.89 -14.56
N ILE A 225 -0.78 5.41 -14.93
CA ILE A 225 -0.08 4.32 -14.26
C ILE A 225 1.10 4.91 -13.48
N VAL A 226 1.08 4.74 -12.16
CA VAL A 226 2.17 5.12 -11.27
C VAL A 226 2.98 3.87 -10.93
N LYS A 227 4.22 3.81 -11.38
CA LYS A 227 5.13 2.74 -10.97
C LYS A 227 5.87 3.14 -9.71
N ALA A 228 5.80 2.33 -8.66
CA ALA A 228 6.40 2.62 -7.38
C ALA A 228 7.16 1.41 -6.82
N CYS A 229 8.41 1.60 -6.43
CA CYS A 229 9.22 0.57 -5.77
C CYS A 229 8.93 0.57 -4.28
N LEU A 230 8.49 -0.57 -3.72
CA LEU A 230 8.31 -0.74 -2.27
C LEU A 230 9.66 -0.75 -1.57
N VAL A 231 9.76 0.01 -0.49
CA VAL A 231 10.99 0.12 0.30
C VAL A 231 10.90 -0.83 1.50
N PRO A 232 11.80 -1.82 1.63
CA PRO A 232 11.81 -2.73 2.78
C PRO A 232 12.01 -1.99 4.10
N LYS A 233 11.36 -2.46 5.17
CA LYS A 233 11.48 -1.87 6.52
C LYS A 233 12.93 -1.70 6.95
N LYS A 234 13.79 -2.69 6.73
CA LYS A 234 15.21 -2.63 7.09
C LYS A 234 15.98 -1.44 6.49
N VAL A 235 15.45 -0.83 5.42
CA VAL A 235 16.04 0.35 4.79
C VAL A 235 15.67 1.63 5.54
N TYR A 236 14.54 1.63 6.29
CA TYR A 236 14.04 2.78 7.04
C TYR A 236 13.65 2.46 8.49
N ASP A 237 14.22 1.42 9.09
CA ASP A 237 13.91 0.94 10.44
C ASP A 237 13.99 2.00 11.54
N GLU A 238 14.88 3.00 11.41
CA GLU A 238 14.91 4.13 12.35
C GLU A 238 13.57 4.88 12.42
N TYR A 239 12.84 4.91 11.31
CA TYR A 239 11.54 5.56 11.27
C TYR A 239 10.45 4.76 11.99
N TYR A 240 10.49 3.42 11.91
CA TYR A 240 9.52 2.56 12.58
C TYR A 240 9.53 2.75 14.10
N SER A 241 10.70 3.01 14.68
CA SER A 241 10.84 3.27 16.12
C SER A 241 10.14 4.57 16.54
N TYR A 242 9.98 5.53 15.64
CA TYR A 242 9.31 6.80 15.91
C TYR A 242 7.80 6.78 15.59
N GLY A 243 7.33 5.89 14.70
CA GLY A 243 5.92 5.80 14.26
C GLY A 243 5.03 5.02 15.23
N THR A 244 5.56 4.15 16.07
CA THR A 244 4.80 3.29 16.98
C THR A 244 4.49 3.92 18.34
N GLY A 245 4.51 5.24 18.45
CA GLY A 245 3.83 5.91 19.54
C GLY A 245 4.57 6.02 20.86
N SER A 246 5.85 6.33 20.80
CA SER A 246 6.55 6.85 21.99
C SER A 246 7.37 8.07 21.59
N VAL A 247 6.67 9.18 21.36
CA VAL A 247 7.32 10.47 21.54
C VAL A 247 7.50 10.61 23.05
N LYS A 248 8.71 10.31 23.54
CA LYS A 248 9.14 10.76 24.84
C LYS A 248 9.42 12.24 24.81
#